data_887f25efc1c459ef6a61e625bbc58968
#
_entry.id   887f25efc1c459ef6a61e625bbc58968
#
_cell.length_a   1.000
_cell.length_b   1.000
_cell.length_c   1.000
_cell.angle_alpha   90.00
_cell.angle_beta   90.00
_cell.angle_gamma   90.00
#
_symmetry.space_group_name_H-M   'P 1'
#
loop_
_entity.id
_entity.type
_entity.pdbx_description
1 polymer ?
#
loop_
_entity_poly.entity_id
_entity_poly.type
_entity_poly.pdbx_seq_one_letter_code
_entity_poly.pdbx_strand_id
1 'polypeptide(L)'
;YLTSYADAPRVQTNIAVRAGSKNDPENATGLAHYLEHMLFKGTDVYGSLDYEKEKPLLDKIENLYEEYRSIEMTDTINRERVWAQIDSISGEAAKFAIANEYDKMVTGLGAKGTNAYTSNEKTVYINDIPSNQIEKWLKLEAERFRYPVFRLFHTELETVYEEKNRGLDNDGRKMYEALLDGLFPNHQYGQQTTIGTIPHLKNPSLTEIRKYFNKYYVPNNMAICLSGDFDYDETIKLIEKYWGEFEIKDQPTFEVRKESPITEVVETEVWGPEAERLYMGFRFNGANTEDSRILTMTDMVLSNSSAGLIDLNLNQSQELIGGGCFPMIMKDYSLHGFYGSPKPGQTLEEVKDLLLSQIEEVKKGNFPDWLVGAIISDLKLSQIKKMESNSGRANEFVDAFILDIPWNEHQNEMAELEKITKQDIIDFANENYSDNNYVIVYKRTGEDTSIPKVEKPIITPVSVNREDQSDFLVSLSEEKVKDIEPVFLNF
;
A
#
# COMPACT_ATOMS: atom_id res chain seq x y z
N TYR A 1 -12.32 -14.29 -5.31
CA TYR A 1 -13.07 -14.22 -4.04
C TYR A 1 -14.36 -13.44 -4.25
N LEU A 2 -15.48 -14.02 -3.88
CA LEU A 2 -16.80 -13.44 -4.13
C LEU A 2 -17.67 -13.57 -2.87
N THR A 3 -18.40 -12.50 -2.49
CA THR A 3 -19.44 -12.56 -1.48
C THR A 3 -20.65 -11.71 -1.90
N SER A 4 -21.79 -12.37 -2.14
CA SER A 4 -23.03 -11.69 -2.52
C SER A 4 -23.73 -11.13 -1.30
N TYR A 5 -24.11 -9.85 -1.37
CA TYR A 5 -24.82 -9.13 -0.30
C TYR A 5 -25.69 -8.02 -0.90
N ALA A 6 -26.98 -8.25 -0.95
CA ALA A 6 -27.94 -7.45 -1.73
C ALA A 6 -28.58 -6.28 -0.96
N ASP A 7 -27.89 -5.71 0.04
CA ASP A 7 -28.42 -4.59 0.85
C ASP A 7 -28.53 -3.28 0.06
N ALA A 8 -27.61 -3.10 -0.88
CA ALA A 8 -27.59 -1.96 -1.80
C ALA A 8 -27.21 -2.45 -3.20
N PRO A 9 -27.77 -1.85 -4.27
CA PRO A 9 -27.48 -2.27 -5.65
C PRO A 9 -26.09 -1.80 -6.11
N ARG A 10 -25.08 -2.14 -5.35
CA ARG A 10 -23.68 -1.78 -5.58
C ARG A 10 -22.74 -2.93 -5.27
N VAL A 11 -21.57 -2.91 -5.88
CA VAL A 11 -20.50 -3.89 -5.68
C VAL A 11 -19.18 -3.16 -5.43
N GLN A 12 -18.58 -3.47 -4.30
CA GLN A 12 -17.18 -3.15 -4.05
C GLN A 12 -16.29 -4.12 -4.81
N THR A 13 -15.35 -3.58 -5.54
CA THR A 13 -14.43 -4.37 -6.36
C THR A 13 -12.99 -4.02 -5.95
N ASN A 14 -12.19 -5.04 -5.68
CA ASN A 14 -10.76 -4.89 -5.46
C ASN A 14 -10.03 -5.87 -6.39
N ILE A 15 -9.07 -5.36 -7.18
CA ILE A 15 -8.10 -6.20 -7.88
C ILE A 15 -6.80 -6.08 -7.12
N ALA A 16 -6.41 -7.15 -6.44
CA ALA A 16 -5.20 -7.20 -5.64
C ALA A 16 -4.08 -7.94 -6.38
N VAL A 17 -2.90 -7.36 -6.38
CA VAL A 17 -1.68 -7.97 -6.91
C VAL A 17 -0.75 -8.24 -5.73
N ARG A 18 -0.23 -9.48 -5.61
CA ARG A 18 0.72 -9.88 -4.58
C ARG A 18 2.13 -9.40 -4.96
N ALA A 19 2.26 -8.10 -5.12
CA ALA A 19 3.49 -7.40 -5.43
C ALA A 19 3.41 -5.95 -4.96
N GLY A 20 4.43 -5.52 -4.25
CA GLY A 20 4.58 -4.17 -3.72
C GLY A 20 6.05 -3.75 -3.74
N SER A 21 6.42 -2.74 -2.96
CA SER A 21 7.77 -2.19 -3.01
C SER A 21 8.87 -3.19 -2.59
N LYS A 22 8.56 -4.20 -1.77
CA LYS A 22 9.54 -5.24 -1.45
C LYS A 22 10.00 -6.03 -2.67
N ASN A 23 9.20 -6.04 -3.73
CA ASN A 23 9.47 -6.74 -4.98
C ASN A 23 10.25 -5.90 -6.00
N ASP A 24 10.50 -4.63 -5.70
CA ASP A 24 11.30 -3.75 -6.55
C ASP A 24 12.74 -4.29 -6.69
N PRO A 25 13.38 -4.13 -7.85
CA PRO A 25 14.82 -4.37 -7.96
C PRO A 25 15.62 -3.41 -7.06
N GLU A 26 16.71 -3.88 -6.48
CA GLU A 26 17.57 -3.07 -5.60
C GLU A 26 18.07 -1.78 -6.24
N ASN A 27 18.32 -1.82 -7.55
CA ASN A 27 18.83 -0.71 -8.34
C ASN A 27 17.75 0.15 -8.99
N ALA A 28 16.48 -0.08 -8.65
CA ALA A 28 15.33 0.65 -9.21
C ALA A 28 14.11 0.55 -8.27
N THR A 29 14.23 1.12 -7.07
CA THR A 29 13.13 1.16 -6.09
C THR A 29 12.06 2.19 -6.46
N GLY A 30 10.82 1.96 -6.02
CA GLY A 30 9.66 2.80 -6.35
C GLY A 30 8.91 2.35 -7.60
N LEU A 31 9.32 1.23 -8.23
CA LEU A 31 8.69 0.75 -9.47
C LEU A 31 7.25 0.29 -9.26
N ALA A 32 6.96 -0.39 -8.16
CA ALA A 32 5.61 -0.85 -7.84
C ALA A 32 4.63 0.32 -7.80
N HIS A 33 4.99 1.39 -7.10
CA HIS A 33 4.19 2.60 -6.97
C HIS A 33 4.08 3.36 -8.31
N TYR A 34 5.19 3.48 -9.04
CA TYR A 34 5.16 4.15 -10.33
C TYR A 34 4.32 3.37 -11.36
N LEU A 35 4.39 2.04 -11.36
CA LEU A 35 3.53 1.20 -12.19
C LEU A 35 2.04 1.37 -11.84
N GLU A 36 1.71 1.53 -10.56
CA GLU A 36 0.35 1.85 -10.13
C GLU A 36 -0.19 3.07 -10.89
N HIS A 37 0.56 4.18 -10.91
CA HIS A 37 0.20 5.39 -11.67
C HIS A 37 0.07 5.12 -13.18
N MET A 38 0.97 4.31 -13.73
CA MET A 38 0.99 4.03 -15.17
C MET A 38 -0.20 3.20 -15.64
N LEU A 39 -0.81 2.38 -14.78
CA LEU A 39 -1.99 1.59 -15.13
C LEU A 39 -3.26 2.44 -15.35
N PHE A 40 -3.25 3.72 -15.01
CA PHE A 40 -4.34 4.67 -15.30
C PHE A 40 -4.17 5.40 -16.63
N LYS A 41 -3.05 5.14 -17.36
CA LYS A 41 -2.72 5.89 -18.59
C LYS A 41 -3.28 5.26 -19.87
N GLY A 42 -3.93 4.09 -19.76
CA GLY A 42 -4.60 3.41 -20.88
C GLY A 42 -3.78 2.27 -21.48
N THR A 43 -4.28 1.75 -22.59
CA THR A 43 -3.75 0.57 -23.28
C THR A 43 -3.50 0.88 -24.77
N ASP A 44 -3.28 -0.14 -25.57
CA ASP A 44 -3.19 -0.02 -27.02
C ASP A 44 -4.54 0.25 -27.71
N VAL A 45 -5.68 0.09 -26.98
CA VAL A 45 -7.03 0.32 -27.53
C VAL A 45 -7.74 1.54 -26.97
N TYR A 46 -7.28 2.09 -25.84
CA TYR A 46 -7.82 3.33 -25.28
C TYR A 46 -6.70 4.21 -24.68
N GLY A 47 -6.96 5.50 -24.51
CA GLY A 47 -5.99 6.47 -24.00
C GLY A 47 -5.12 7.07 -25.11
N SER A 48 -5.36 6.75 -26.38
CA SER A 48 -4.66 7.30 -27.54
C SER A 48 -5.62 7.62 -28.69
N LEU A 49 -5.34 8.71 -29.41
CA LEU A 49 -6.01 9.05 -30.68
C LEU A 49 -5.58 8.12 -31.83
N ASP A 50 -4.32 7.68 -31.82
CA ASP A 50 -3.73 6.86 -32.87
C ASP A 50 -2.50 6.14 -32.29
N TYR A 51 -2.71 4.96 -31.74
CA TYR A 51 -1.65 4.19 -31.10
C TYR A 51 -0.54 3.77 -32.07
N GLU A 52 -0.87 3.49 -33.34
CA GLU A 52 0.13 3.10 -34.36
C GLU A 52 1.14 4.23 -34.61
N LYS A 53 0.72 5.49 -34.53
CA LYS A 53 1.61 6.67 -34.63
C LYS A 53 2.29 7.01 -33.31
N GLU A 54 1.61 6.77 -32.17
CA GLU A 54 2.16 7.01 -30.83
C GLU A 54 3.28 6.02 -30.48
N LYS A 55 3.09 4.72 -30.77
CA LYS A 55 3.98 3.64 -30.40
C LYS A 55 5.46 3.86 -30.76
N PRO A 56 5.83 4.26 -31.99
CA PRO A 56 7.24 4.51 -32.32
C PRO A 56 7.90 5.59 -31.49
N LEU A 57 7.12 6.59 -31.04
CA LEU A 57 7.59 7.66 -30.16
C LEU A 57 7.83 7.12 -28.75
N LEU A 58 6.88 6.30 -28.23
CA LEU A 58 7.02 5.65 -26.92
C LEU A 58 8.21 4.70 -26.88
N ASP A 59 8.42 3.89 -27.92
CA ASP A 59 9.58 3.00 -28.05
C ASP A 59 10.90 3.81 -28.03
N LYS A 60 10.91 4.97 -28.69
CA LYS A 60 12.07 5.87 -28.67
C LYS A 60 12.31 6.51 -27.31
N ILE A 61 11.25 6.90 -26.59
CA ILE A 61 11.33 7.42 -25.23
C ILE A 61 11.93 6.36 -24.31
N GLU A 62 11.45 5.11 -24.37
CA GLU A 62 11.99 4.00 -23.58
C GLU A 62 13.48 3.81 -23.83
N ASN A 63 13.92 3.78 -25.09
CA ASN A 63 15.34 3.65 -25.44
C ASN A 63 16.19 4.84 -24.92
N LEU A 64 15.68 6.06 -24.99
CA LEU A 64 16.36 7.24 -24.48
C LEU A 64 16.49 7.22 -22.96
N TYR A 65 15.50 6.71 -22.23
CA TYR A 65 15.62 6.53 -20.79
C TYR A 65 16.70 5.50 -20.42
N GLU A 66 16.84 4.43 -21.18
CA GLU A 66 17.93 3.45 -20.98
C GLU A 66 19.29 4.05 -21.33
N GLU A 67 19.40 4.87 -22.42
CA GLU A 67 20.60 5.66 -22.71
C GLU A 67 20.94 6.59 -21.55
N TYR A 68 19.97 7.37 -21.08
CA TYR A 68 20.12 8.30 -19.95
C TYR A 68 20.61 7.58 -18.68
N ARG A 69 20.05 6.41 -18.39
CA ARG A 69 20.41 5.57 -17.26
C ARG A 69 21.84 5.02 -17.36
N SER A 70 22.33 4.77 -18.55
CA SER A 70 23.68 4.25 -18.79
C SER A 70 24.78 5.30 -18.61
N ILE A 71 24.43 6.60 -18.61
CA ILE A 71 25.37 7.70 -18.45
C ILE A 71 25.65 7.91 -16.95
N GLU A 72 26.92 8.00 -16.60
CA GLU A 72 27.36 8.28 -15.24
C GLU A 72 26.69 9.54 -14.68
N MET A 73 26.27 9.49 -13.41
CA MET A 73 25.56 10.60 -12.74
C MET A 73 26.36 11.93 -12.74
N THR A 74 27.67 11.84 -12.81
CA THR A 74 28.60 12.98 -12.87
C THR A 74 28.76 13.57 -14.26
N ASP A 75 28.35 12.89 -15.32
CA ASP A 75 28.37 13.41 -16.71
C ASP A 75 27.09 14.21 -17.00
N THR A 76 27.00 15.38 -16.38
CA THR A 76 25.84 16.26 -16.49
C THR A 76 25.58 16.70 -17.93
N ILE A 77 26.62 16.94 -18.73
CA ILE A 77 26.49 17.43 -20.12
C ILE A 77 25.77 16.41 -21.00
N ASN A 78 26.18 15.15 -20.96
CA ASN A 78 25.51 14.10 -21.76
C ASN A 78 24.15 13.77 -21.21
N ARG A 79 23.94 13.77 -19.89
CA ARG A 79 22.64 13.59 -19.27
C ARG A 79 21.65 14.69 -19.68
N GLU A 80 22.04 15.95 -19.64
CA GLU A 80 21.20 17.08 -20.08
C GLU A 80 20.83 16.97 -21.57
N ARG A 81 21.78 16.57 -22.41
CA ARG A 81 21.53 16.36 -23.84
C ARG A 81 20.47 15.28 -24.10
N VAL A 82 20.59 14.13 -23.42
CA VAL A 82 19.61 13.03 -23.58
C VAL A 82 18.27 13.40 -22.95
N TRP A 83 18.28 14.09 -21.80
CA TRP A 83 17.07 14.60 -21.17
C TRP A 83 16.27 15.52 -22.07
N ALA A 84 16.93 16.47 -22.74
CA ALA A 84 16.28 17.36 -23.69
C ALA A 84 15.64 16.60 -24.89
N GLN A 85 16.24 15.48 -25.30
CA GLN A 85 15.62 14.62 -26.33
C GLN A 85 14.41 13.88 -25.79
N ILE A 86 14.46 13.34 -24.56
CA ILE A 86 13.33 12.70 -23.89
C ILE A 86 12.17 13.69 -23.79
N ASP A 87 12.43 14.89 -23.29
CA ASP A 87 11.43 15.95 -23.11
C ASP A 87 10.75 16.33 -24.46
N SER A 88 11.56 16.55 -25.49
CA SER A 88 11.06 16.90 -26.83
C SER A 88 10.18 15.79 -27.43
N ILE A 89 10.61 14.52 -27.36
CA ILE A 89 9.86 13.41 -27.95
C ILE A 89 8.62 13.09 -27.10
N SER A 90 8.70 13.24 -25.78
CA SER A 90 7.55 13.12 -24.88
C SER A 90 6.46 14.14 -25.22
N GLY A 91 6.86 15.37 -25.58
CA GLY A 91 5.93 16.39 -26.08
C GLY A 91 5.26 16.01 -27.40
N GLU A 92 5.97 15.33 -28.32
CA GLU A 92 5.37 14.84 -29.57
C GLU A 92 4.42 13.66 -29.31
N ALA A 93 4.81 12.71 -28.45
CA ALA A 93 3.95 11.57 -28.08
C ALA A 93 2.67 12.02 -27.37
N ALA A 94 2.77 13.02 -26.49
CA ALA A 94 1.63 13.56 -25.76
C ALA A 94 0.50 14.11 -26.65
N LYS A 95 0.79 14.48 -27.91
CA LYS A 95 -0.23 14.92 -28.85
C LYS A 95 -1.22 13.83 -29.25
N PHE A 96 -0.82 12.57 -29.08
CA PHE A 96 -1.68 11.41 -29.33
C PHE A 96 -2.42 10.96 -28.07
N ALA A 97 -1.96 11.32 -26.87
CA ALA A 97 -2.54 10.87 -25.63
C ALA A 97 -3.92 11.50 -25.37
N ILE A 98 -4.89 10.66 -24.98
CA ILE A 98 -6.18 11.07 -24.42
C ILE A 98 -6.07 10.91 -22.89
N ALA A 99 -5.98 12.03 -22.18
CA ALA A 99 -5.77 12.00 -20.75
C ALA A 99 -7.05 11.61 -19.99
N ASN A 100 -6.86 10.87 -18.88
CA ASN A 100 -7.90 10.52 -17.91
C ASN A 100 -9.08 9.73 -18.53
N GLU A 101 -8.84 8.98 -19.60
CA GLU A 101 -9.92 8.25 -20.29
C GLU A 101 -10.46 7.10 -19.42
N TYR A 102 -9.59 6.46 -18.64
CA TYR A 102 -10.03 5.48 -17.64
C TYR A 102 -11.01 6.11 -16.63
N ASP A 103 -10.69 7.27 -16.08
CA ASP A 103 -11.57 7.96 -15.11
C ASP A 103 -12.91 8.35 -15.73
N LYS A 104 -12.93 8.74 -17.01
CA LYS A 104 -14.17 8.99 -17.75
C LYS A 104 -15.03 7.73 -17.84
N MET A 105 -14.41 6.60 -18.16
CA MET A 105 -15.10 5.30 -18.27
C MET A 105 -15.70 4.87 -16.95
N VAL A 106 -14.91 4.80 -15.87
CA VAL A 106 -15.43 4.37 -14.56
C VAL A 106 -16.46 5.34 -13.99
N THR A 107 -16.28 6.65 -14.21
CA THR A 107 -17.30 7.65 -13.85
C THR A 107 -18.59 7.45 -14.65
N GLY A 108 -18.48 7.16 -15.94
CA GLY A 108 -19.61 6.83 -16.83
C GLY A 108 -20.37 5.57 -16.38
N LEU A 109 -19.69 4.60 -15.77
CA LEU A 109 -20.31 3.45 -15.12
C LEU A 109 -21.02 3.81 -13.80
N GLY A 110 -20.82 5.01 -13.25
CA GLY A 110 -21.32 5.39 -11.93
C GLY A 110 -20.47 4.87 -10.77
N ALA A 111 -19.19 4.63 -11.02
CA ALA A 111 -18.24 4.25 -9.98
C ALA A 111 -18.04 5.37 -8.94
N LYS A 112 -17.77 4.96 -7.72
CA LYS A 112 -17.37 5.81 -6.59
C LYS A 112 -16.09 5.26 -5.97
N GLY A 113 -15.36 6.10 -5.27
CA GLY A 113 -14.17 5.67 -4.54
C GLY A 113 -13.10 5.01 -5.42
N THR A 114 -13.05 5.34 -6.72
CA THR A 114 -12.00 4.88 -7.63
C THR A 114 -10.65 5.30 -7.08
N ASN A 115 -9.80 4.33 -6.77
CA ASN A 115 -8.49 4.56 -6.20
C ASN A 115 -7.57 3.36 -6.45
N ALA A 116 -6.29 3.55 -6.15
CA ALA A 116 -5.34 2.47 -5.99
C ALA A 116 -4.38 2.81 -4.85
N TYR A 117 -3.70 1.81 -4.33
CA TYR A 117 -2.62 2.01 -3.38
C TYR A 117 -1.57 0.90 -3.48
N THR A 118 -0.33 1.29 -3.23
CA THR A 118 0.81 0.38 -3.14
C THR A 118 1.36 0.38 -1.72
N SER A 119 1.67 -0.78 -1.20
CA SER A 119 2.39 -0.99 0.06
C SER A 119 3.66 -1.82 -0.17
N ASN A 120 4.29 -2.27 0.91
CA ASN A 120 5.44 -3.16 0.79
C ASN A 120 5.12 -4.48 0.08
N GLU A 121 3.89 -5.00 0.22
CA GLU A 121 3.53 -6.37 -0.20
C GLU A 121 2.48 -6.45 -1.29
N LYS A 122 1.74 -5.37 -1.52
CA LYS A 122 0.59 -5.36 -2.42
C LYS A 122 0.42 -4.07 -3.18
N THR A 123 -0.19 -4.20 -4.36
CA THR A 123 -0.83 -3.10 -5.09
C THR A 123 -2.29 -3.48 -5.28
N VAL A 124 -3.21 -2.59 -4.93
CA VAL A 124 -4.66 -2.86 -4.98
C VAL A 124 -5.38 -1.75 -5.73
N TYR A 125 -6.22 -2.13 -6.68
CA TYR A 125 -7.06 -1.24 -7.49
C TYR A 125 -8.51 -1.39 -7.05
N ILE A 126 -9.16 -0.27 -6.78
CA ILE A 126 -10.44 -0.21 -6.06
C ILE A 126 -11.48 0.54 -6.86
N ASN A 127 -12.69 -0.02 -6.94
CA ASN A 127 -13.89 0.70 -7.38
C ASN A 127 -15.10 0.25 -6.56
N ASP A 128 -16.07 1.14 -6.38
CA ASP A 128 -17.43 0.82 -5.94
C ASP A 128 -18.37 1.16 -7.10
N ILE A 129 -18.99 0.15 -7.70
CA ILE A 129 -19.79 0.27 -8.93
C ILE A 129 -21.26 -0.10 -8.70
N PRO A 130 -22.21 0.42 -9.49
CA PRO A 130 -23.57 -0.13 -9.53
C PRO A 130 -23.57 -1.60 -9.95
N SER A 131 -24.41 -2.41 -9.34
CA SER A 131 -24.45 -3.87 -9.56
C SER A 131 -24.72 -4.29 -11.01
N ASN A 132 -25.48 -3.49 -11.76
CA ASN A 132 -25.73 -3.73 -13.18
C ASN A 132 -24.54 -3.39 -14.10
N GLN A 133 -23.43 -2.87 -13.58
CA GLN A 133 -22.25 -2.51 -14.36
C GLN A 133 -21.10 -3.52 -14.26
N ILE A 134 -21.28 -4.64 -13.58
CA ILE A 134 -20.22 -5.65 -13.36
C ILE A 134 -19.60 -6.10 -14.67
N GLU A 135 -20.40 -6.39 -15.71
CA GLU A 135 -19.87 -6.85 -17.00
C GLU A 135 -18.99 -5.80 -17.66
N LYS A 136 -19.46 -4.55 -17.72
CA LYS A 136 -18.67 -3.44 -18.31
C LYS A 136 -17.39 -3.20 -17.52
N TRP A 137 -17.47 -3.26 -16.19
CA TRP A 137 -16.31 -3.12 -15.32
C TRP A 137 -15.31 -4.25 -15.55
N LEU A 138 -15.74 -5.52 -15.59
CA LEU A 138 -14.87 -6.66 -15.86
C LEU A 138 -14.18 -6.55 -17.23
N LYS A 139 -14.90 -6.08 -18.26
CA LYS A 139 -14.35 -5.82 -19.59
C LYS A 139 -13.30 -4.72 -19.57
N LEU A 140 -13.58 -3.61 -18.90
CA LEU A 140 -12.65 -2.48 -18.77
C LEU A 140 -11.38 -2.87 -18.02
N GLU A 141 -11.54 -3.55 -16.89
CA GLU A 141 -10.39 -3.97 -16.08
C GLU A 141 -9.56 -5.04 -16.79
N ALA A 142 -10.19 -6.01 -17.44
CA ALA A 142 -9.46 -7.00 -18.24
C ALA A 142 -8.61 -6.32 -19.31
N GLU A 143 -9.16 -5.31 -20.01
CA GLU A 143 -8.41 -4.54 -20.99
C GLU A 143 -7.24 -3.78 -20.34
N ARG A 144 -7.47 -3.12 -19.20
CA ARG A 144 -6.43 -2.36 -18.47
C ARG A 144 -5.24 -3.22 -18.07
N PHE A 145 -5.48 -4.47 -17.62
CA PHE A 145 -4.43 -5.38 -17.17
C PHE A 145 -3.82 -6.23 -18.30
N ARG A 146 -4.41 -6.24 -19.49
CA ARG A 146 -3.93 -7.02 -20.62
C ARG A 146 -2.64 -6.47 -21.24
N TYR A 147 -2.63 -5.20 -21.58
CA TYR A 147 -1.51 -4.56 -22.25
C TYR A 147 -1.42 -3.07 -21.92
N PRO A 148 -1.00 -2.70 -20.71
CA PRO A 148 -0.85 -1.30 -20.34
C PRO A 148 0.23 -0.62 -21.19
N VAL A 149 -0.09 0.58 -21.65
CA VAL A 149 0.83 1.44 -22.41
C VAL A 149 1.28 2.58 -21.49
N PHE A 150 2.59 2.68 -21.29
CA PHE A 150 3.21 3.64 -20.38
C PHE A 150 3.37 5.02 -21.04
N ARG A 151 2.25 5.61 -21.50
CA ARG A 151 2.22 6.95 -22.05
C ARG A 151 2.25 8.02 -20.97
N LEU A 152 2.66 9.24 -21.35
CA LEU A 152 2.82 10.36 -20.42
C LEU A 152 3.76 10.08 -19.23
N PHE A 153 4.64 9.10 -19.37
CA PHE A 153 5.58 8.69 -18.33
C PHE A 153 6.44 9.87 -17.83
N HIS A 154 6.94 10.68 -18.76
CA HIS A 154 7.76 11.84 -18.46
C HIS A 154 7.01 12.89 -17.62
N THR A 155 5.74 13.11 -17.92
CA THR A 155 4.87 14.01 -17.17
C THR A 155 4.53 13.43 -15.79
N GLU A 156 4.28 12.11 -15.71
CA GLU A 156 3.96 11.45 -14.44
C GLU A 156 5.14 11.43 -13.48
N LEU A 157 6.37 11.43 -14.01
CA LEU A 157 7.58 11.53 -13.20
C LEU A 157 7.57 12.80 -12.35
N GLU A 158 7.01 13.91 -12.87
CA GLU A 158 6.83 15.15 -12.11
C GLU A 158 5.95 14.94 -10.87
N THR A 159 4.83 14.23 -11.03
CA THR A 159 3.90 13.91 -9.94
C THR A 159 4.61 13.08 -8.85
N VAL A 160 5.33 12.05 -9.23
CA VAL A 160 6.06 11.18 -8.29
C VAL A 160 7.18 11.97 -7.55
N TYR A 161 7.85 12.90 -8.23
CA TYR A 161 8.80 13.81 -7.56
C TYR A 161 8.14 14.70 -6.52
N GLU A 162 6.98 15.28 -6.83
CA GLU A 162 6.22 16.10 -5.88
C GLU A 162 5.76 15.29 -4.67
N GLU A 163 5.33 14.05 -4.88
CA GLU A 163 4.95 13.15 -3.79
C GLU A 163 6.14 12.78 -2.91
N LYS A 164 7.32 12.52 -3.52
CA LYS A 164 8.55 12.29 -2.75
C LYS A 164 8.92 13.52 -1.91
N ASN A 165 8.88 14.71 -2.48
CA ASN A 165 9.18 15.94 -1.77
C ASN A 165 8.22 16.19 -0.61
N ARG A 166 6.89 15.98 -0.81
CA ARG A 166 5.92 16.05 0.29
C ARG A 166 6.20 15.02 1.39
N GLY A 167 6.67 13.84 1.01
CA GLY A 167 7.09 12.81 1.97
C GLY A 167 8.31 13.24 2.80
N LEU A 168 9.27 13.94 2.20
CA LEU A 168 10.43 14.47 2.89
C LEU A 168 10.10 15.61 3.88
N ASP A 169 9.02 16.34 3.62
CA ASP A 169 8.50 17.37 4.52
C ASP A 169 7.62 16.83 5.66
N ASN A 170 7.30 15.53 5.65
CA ASN A 170 6.45 14.88 6.64
C ASN A 170 7.28 14.16 7.71
N ASP A 171 7.31 14.71 8.91
CA ASP A 171 8.13 14.17 10.01
C ASP A 171 7.70 12.77 10.43
N GLY A 172 6.39 12.47 10.43
CA GLY A 172 5.87 11.14 10.75
C GLY A 172 6.33 10.08 9.74
N ARG A 173 6.40 10.43 8.45
CA ARG A 173 6.92 9.54 7.42
C ARG A 173 8.41 9.28 7.58
N LYS A 174 9.20 10.34 7.85
CA LYS A 174 10.63 10.19 8.12
C LYS A 174 10.89 9.27 9.31
N MET A 175 10.13 9.45 10.41
CA MET A 175 10.22 8.57 11.58
C MET A 175 9.87 7.11 11.26
N TYR A 176 8.82 6.90 10.46
CA TYR A 176 8.40 5.56 10.07
C TYR A 176 9.44 4.88 9.15
N GLU A 177 9.98 5.59 8.17
CA GLU A 177 11.04 5.08 7.30
C GLU A 177 12.31 4.75 8.14
N ALA A 178 12.69 5.61 9.10
CA ALA A 178 13.82 5.37 9.99
C ALA A 178 13.59 4.17 10.94
N LEU A 179 12.36 3.98 11.41
CA LEU A 179 12.00 2.82 12.23
C LEU A 179 12.12 1.52 11.44
N LEU A 180 11.61 1.51 10.19
CA LEU A 180 11.72 0.34 9.33
C LEU A 180 13.17 0.04 8.93
N ASP A 181 13.97 1.06 8.63
CA ASP A 181 15.39 0.89 8.30
C ASP A 181 16.16 0.24 9.47
N GLY A 182 15.91 0.70 10.69
CA GLY A 182 16.52 0.11 11.89
C GLY A 182 16.03 -1.30 12.20
N LEU A 183 14.73 -1.56 12.04
CA LEU A 183 14.17 -2.90 12.28
C LEU A 183 14.55 -3.90 11.19
N PHE A 184 14.74 -3.46 9.95
CA PHE A 184 14.95 -4.28 8.76
C PHE A 184 16.16 -3.82 7.95
N PRO A 185 17.39 -3.83 8.53
CA PRO A 185 18.59 -3.34 7.85
C PRO A 185 19.02 -4.18 6.64
N ASN A 186 18.53 -5.43 6.52
CA ASN A 186 18.81 -6.29 5.38
C ASN A 186 17.55 -6.58 4.56
N HIS A 187 16.41 -6.68 5.21
CA HIS A 187 15.15 -7.03 4.55
C HIS A 187 14.58 -5.85 3.76
N GLN A 188 13.89 -6.18 2.67
CA GLN A 188 13.29 -5.21 1.76
C GLN A 188 12.29 -4.25 2.43
N TYR A 189 11.69 -4.62 3.58
CA TYR A 189 10.78 -3.73 4.30
C TYR A 189 11.46 -2.44 4.77
N GLY A 190 12.73 -2.49 5.16
CA GLY A 190 13.50 -1.30 5.52
C GLY A 190 14.23 -0.67 4.34
N GLN A 191 14.71 -1.50 3.40
CA GLN A 191 15.60 -1.05 2.34
C GLN A 191 14.89 -0.53 1.09
N GLN A 192 13.60 -0.83 0.92
CA GLN A 192 12.84 -0.49 -0.29
C GLN A 192 11.58 0.28 0.09
N THR A 193 11.70 1.60 0.20
CA THR A 193 10.55 2.48 0.46
C THR A 193 9.58 2.47 -0.73
N THR A 194 8.28 2.55 -0.46
CA THR A 194 7.23 2.47 -1.48
C THR A 194 7.41 3.49 -2.62
N ILE A 195 7.84 4.70 -2.30
CA ILE A 195 8.05 5.75 -3.31
C ILE A 195 9.45 5.69 -3.96
N GLY A 196 10.31 4.81 -3.48
CA GLY A 196 11.69 4.70 -3.96
C GLY A 196 12.65 5.73 -3.38
N THR A 197 13.93 5.54 -3.70
CA THR A 197 15.02 6.43 -3.29
C THR A 197 15.20 7.58 -4.28
N ILE A 198 15.77 8.70 -3.84
CA ILE A 198 16.04 9.86 -4.68
C ILE A 198 16.94 9.52 -5.88
N PRO A 199 18.05 8.75 -5.73
CA PRO A 199 18.87 8.34 -6.85
C PRO A 199 18.11 7.55 -7.91
N HIS A 200 17.20 6.65 -7.50
CA HIS A 200 16.41 5.84 -8.43
C HIS A 200 15.33 6.67 -9.14
N LEU A 201 14.69 7.61 -8.46
CA LEU A 201 13.77 8.55 -9.09
C LEU A 201 14.48 9.44 -10.12
N LYS A 202 15.73 9.85 -9.85
CA LYS A 202 16.58 10.61 -10.81
C LYS A 202 17.07 9.77 -11.98
N ASN A 203 16.86 8.47 -11.96
CA ASN A 203 17.34 7.53 -12.97
C ASN A 203 16.27 6.47 -13.34
N PRO A 204 15.06 6.90 -13.72
CA PRO A 204 13.93 6.01 -13.93
C PRO A 204 14.13 5.10 -15.15
N SER A 205 13.47 3.93 -15.16
CA SER A 205 13.53 2.96 -16.25
C SER A 205 12.12 2.44 -16.60
N LEU A 206 11.67 2.72 -17.80
CA LEU A 206 10.46 2.14 -18.39
C LEU A 206 10.61 0.63 -18.60
N THR A 207 11.80 0.20 -19.00
CA THR A 207 12.11 -1.21 -19.22
C THR A 207 11.99 -2.03 -17.93
N GLU A 208 12.47 -1.51 -16.79
CA GLU A 208 12.32 -2.20 -15.51
C GLU A 208 10.86 -2.21 -15.04
N ILE A 209 10.09 -1.14 -15.24
CA ILE A 209 8.64 -1.13 -14.97
C ILE A 209 7.93 -2.20 -15.81
N ARG A 210 8.25 -2.32 -17.09
CA ARG A 210 7.67 -3.34 -17.97
C ARG A 210 8.05 -4.76 -17.53
N LYS A 211 9.30 -4.97 -17.11
CA LYS A 211 9.75 -6.26 -16.55
C LYS A 211 8.99 -6.59 -15.26
N TYR A 212 8.82 -5.58 -14.38
CA TYR A 212 8.05 -5.72 -13.14
C TYR A 212 6.61 -6.12 -13.43
N PHE A 213 5.93 -5.41 -14.33
CA PHE A 213 4.58 -5.76 -14.78
C PHE A 213 4.49 -7.20 -15.30
N ASN A 214 5.34 -7.56 -16.27
CA ASN A 214 5.34 -8.89 -16.90
C ASN A 214 5.63 -10.02 -15.91
N LYS A 215 6.36 -9.74 -14.82
CA LYS A 215 6.74 -10.71 -13.80
C LYS A 215 5.62 -10.89 -12.75
N TYR A 216 5.00 -9.82 -12.29
CA TYR A 216 4.13 -9.87 -11.13
C TYR A 216 2.64 -9.74 -11.43
N TYR A 217 2.26 -9.10 -12.55
CA TYR A 217 0.86 -8.91 -12.96
C TYR A 217 0.40 -10.08 -13.83
N VAL A 218 0.36 -11.24 -13.23
CA VAL A 218 -0.01 -12.51 -13.86
C VAL A 218 -1.20 -13.12 -13.10
N PRO A 219 -2.11 -13.84 -13.77
CA PRO A 219 -3.39 -14.29 -13.17
C PRO A 219 -3.23 -15.02 -11.84
N ASN A 220 -2.23 -15.88 -11.74
CA ASN A 220 -1.95 -16.68 -10.55
C ASN A 220 -1.23 -15.90 -9.42
N ASN A 221 -0.93 -14.62 -9.64
CA ASN A 221 -0.40 -13.69 -8.63
C ASN A 221 -1.36 -12.52 -8.35
N MET A 222 -2.60 -12.62 -8.85
CA MET A 222 -3.64 -11.61 -8.73
C MET A 222 -4.93 -12.20 -8.17
N ALA A 223 -5.75 -11.38 -7.52
CA ALA A 223 -7.07 -11.75 -7.05
C ALA A 223 -8.10 -10.69 -7.43
N ILE A 224 -9.26 -11.14 -7.92
CA ILE A 224 -10.46 -10.33 -8.05
C ILE A 224 -11.31 -10.60 -6.80
N CYS A 225 -11.55 -9.56 -5.99
CA CYS A 225 -12.29 -9.63 -4.75
C CYS A 225 -13.55 -8.75 -4.88
N LEU A 226 -14.73 -9.39 -4.91
CA LEU A 226 -16.00 -8.70 -5.08
C LEU A 226 -16.91 -8.92 -3.87
N SER A 227 -17.53 -7.84 -3.41
CA SER A 227 -18.57 -7.88 -2.37
C SER A 227 -19.72 -6.95 -2.73
N GLY A 228 -20.94 -7.47 -2.75
CA GLY A 228 -22.13 -6.67 -3.04
C GLY A 228 -23.25 -7.45 -3.72
N ASP A 229 -24.10 -6.73 -4.42
CA ASP A 229 -25.30 -7.26 -5.07
C ASP A 229 -24.97 -7.86 -6.45
N PHE A 230 -24.82 -9.18 -6.51
CA PHE A 230 -24.58 -9.91 -7.76
C PHE A 230 -24.96 -11.40 -7.62
N ASP A 231 -25.18 -12.04 -8.77
CA ASP A 231 -25.31 -13.49 -8.86
C ASP A 231 -23.94 -14.15 -9.03
N TYR A 232 -23.68 -15.20 -8.27
CA TYR A 232 -22.39 -15.91 -8.29
C TYR A 232 -22.09 -16.55 -9.65
N ASP A 233 -23.04 -17.30 -10.21
CA ASP A 233 -22.80 -18.08 -11.42
C ASP A 233 -22.67 -17.19 -12.66
N GLU A 234 -23.46 -16.11 -12.72
CA GLU A 234 -23.34 -15.11 -13.78
C GLU A 234 -21.99 -14.39 -13.69
N THR A 235 -21.60 -13.97 -12.49
CA THR A 235 -20.34 -13.22 -12.28
C THR A 235 -19.12 -14.10 -12.60
N ILE A 236 -19.11 -15.37 -12.20
CA ILE A 236 -18.03 -16.31 -12.54
C ILE A 236 -17.90 -16.47 -14.06
N LYS A 237 -19.00 -16.64 -14.78
CA LYS A 237 -19.00 -16.74 -16.26
C LYS A 237 -18.45 -15.46 -16.90
N LEU A 238 -18.78 -14.29 -16.35
CA LEU A 238 -18.25 -13.02 -16.85
C LEU A 238 -16.74 -12.89 -16.58
N ILE A 239 -16.28 -13.32 -15.41
CA ILE A 239 -14.85 -13.37 -15.10
C ILE A 239 -14.12 -14.32 -16.07
N GLU A 240 -14.66 -15.52 -16.29
CA GLU A 240 -14.10 -16.46 -17.27
C GLU A 240 -14.07 -15.88 -18.68
N LYS A 241 -15.13 -15.17 -19.09
CA LYS A 241 -15.24 -14.55 -20.42
C LYS A 241 -14.15 -13.50 -20.67
N TYR A 242 -13.86 -12.65 -19.70
CA TYR A 242 -12.95 -11.52 -19.91
C TYR A 242 -11.52 -11.77 -19.41
N TRP A 243 -11.34 -12.65 -18.42
CA TRP A 243 -10.05 -12.93 -17.80
C TRP A 243 -9.51 -14.34 -18.06
N GLY A 244 -10.33 -15.23 -18.61
CA GLY A 244 -9.95 -16.64 -18.83
C GLY A 244 -8.86 -16.85 -19.87
N GLU A 245 -8.62 -15.88 -20.75
CA GLU A 245 -7.56 -15.94 -21.77
C GLU A 245 -6.20 -15.44 -21.27
N PHE A 246 -6.13 -14.89 -20.04
CA PHE A 246 -4.85 -14.46 -19.48
C PHE A 246 -3.94 -15.67 -19.24
N GLU A 247 -2.73 -15.57 -19.76
CA GLU A 247 -1.74 -16.64 -19.65
C GLU A 247 -1.22 -16.80 -18.23
N ILE A 248 -1.38 -17.98 -17.66
CA ILE A 248 -0.78 -18.36 -16.37
C ILE A 248 0.72 -18.53 -16.59
N LYS A 249 1.52 -17.88 -15.75
CA LYS A 249 2.99 -17.98 -15.78
C LYS A 249 3.49 -18.60 -14.48
N ASP A 250 4.76 -19.01 -14.49
CA ASP A 250 5.41 -19.44 -13.25
C ASP A 250 5.28 -18.34 -12.20
N GLN A 251 4.90 -18.71 -10.97
CA GLN A 251 4.81 -17.73 -9.89
C GLN A 251 6.18 -17.12 -9.65
N PRO A 252 6.26 -15.78 -9.55
CA PRO A 252 7.51 -15.13 -9.29
C PRO A 252 8.04 -15.52 -7.92
N THR A 253 9.24 -16.12 -7.91
CA THR A 253 9.95 -16.38 -6.66
C THR A 253 10.44 -15.07 -6.08
N PHE A 254 10.20 -14.89 -4.79
CA PHE A 254 10.73 -13.79 -4.01
C PHE A 254 11.71 -14.34 -2.98
N GLU A 255 12.94 -13.86 -3.01
CA GLU A 255 13.95 -14.23 -2.03
C GLU A 255 13.82 -13.33 -0.78
N VAL A 256 13.37 -13.93 0.30
CA VAL A 256 13.26 -13.25 1.59
C VAL A 256 14.66 -13.10 2.19
N ARG A 257 15.13 -11.88 2.35
CA ARG A 257 16.39 -11.61 3.06
C ARG A 257 16.16 -11.76 4.55
N LYS A 258 16.99 -12.58 5.18
CA LYS A 258 16.87 -12.85 6.61
C LYS A 258 17.54 -11.76 7.42
N GLU A 259 16.87 -11.40 8.50
CA GLU A 259 17.40 -10.51 9.52
C GLU A 259 18.13 -11.26 10.63
N SER A 260 19.23 -10.68 11.07
CA SER A 260 19.88 -11.11 12.32
C SER A 260 19.11 -10.59 13.53
N PRO A 261 19.14 -11.31 14.68
CA PRO A 261 18.54 -10.79 15.90
C PRO A 261 19.10 -9.39 16.27
N ILE A 262 18.23 -8.51 16.73
CA ILE A 262 18.63 -7.23 17.33
C ILE A 262 19.13 -7.55 18.75
N THR A 263 20.41 -7.25 19.03
CA THR A 263 21.07 -7.57 20.31
C THR A 263 21.49 -6.34 21.10
N GLU A 264 21.31 -5.17 20.53
CA GLU A 264 21.55 -3.86 21.15
C GLU A 264 20.50 -2.86 20.63
N VAL A 265 20.20 -1.86 21.46
CA VAL A 265 19.24 -0.82 21.07
C VAL A 265 19.80 -0.03 19.89
N VAL A 266 19.01 0.06 18.83
CA VAL A 266 19.33 0.89 17.65
C VAL A 266 18.63 2.24 17.84
N GLU A 267 19.42 3.31 18.00
CA GLU A 267 18.90 4.67 18.19
C GLU A 267 19.12 5.51 16.96
N THR A 268 18.10 6.25 16.55
CA THR A 268 18.15 7.18 15.41
C THR A 268 17.45 8.48 15.76
N GLU A 269 17.99 9.61 15.29
CA GLU A 269 17.34 10.91 15.40
C GLU A 269 16.81 11.37 14.05
N VAL A 270 15.60 11.92 14.05
CA VAL A 270 14.94 12.56 12.91
C VAL A 270 14.62 14.01 13.28
N TRP A 271 14.99 14.94 12.40
CA TRP A 271 14.76 16.37 12.61
C TRP A 271 13.64 16.89 11.72
N GLY A 272 12.86 17.85 12.23
CA GLY A 272 11.79 18.49 11.48
C GLY A 272 11.02 19.53 12.28
N PRO A 273 10.12 20.30 11.62
CA PRO A 273 9.44 21.44 12.22
C PRO A 273 8.35 21.06 13.24
N GLU A 274 7.82 19.83 13.20
CA GLU A 274 6.76 19.43 14.12
C GLU A 274 7.25 19.28 15.56
N ALA A 275 6.30 19.10 16.50
CA ALA A 275 6.59 18.83 17.90
C ALA A 275 7.39 17.53 18.09
N GLU A 276 8.18 17.48 19.17
CA GLU A 276 8.92 16.27 19.51
C GLU A 276 8.01 15.08 19.77
N ARG A 277 8.43 13.92 19.32
CA ARG A 277 7.78 12.62 19.57
C ARG A 277 8.79 11.49 19.42
N LEU A 278 8.38 10.32 19.90
CA LEU A 278 9.18 9.11 19.86
C LEU A 278 8.44 8.03 19.09
N TYR A 279 9.17 7.27 18.26
CA TYR A 279 8.75 5.95 17.78
C TYR A 279 9.72 4.90 18.31
N MET A 280 9.17 3.75 18.73
CA MET A 280 9.94 2.60 19.14
C MET A 280 9.33 1.35 18.52
N GLY A 281 10.13 0.34 18.17
CA GLY A 281 9.60 -0.86 17.55
C GLY A 281 10.40 -2.10 17.88
N PHE A 282 9.67 -3.22 17.97
CA PHE A 282 10.20 -4.57 18.12
C PHE A 282 9.83 -5.37 16.86
N ARG A 283 10.71 -6.29 16.46
CA ARG A 283 10.50 -7.15 15.30
C ARG A 283 10.10 -8.55 15.72
N PHE A 284 9.13 -9.14 15.00
CA PHE A 284 8.58 -10.46 15.23
C PHE A 284 8.52 -11.28 13.95
N ASN A 285 8.17 -12.56 14.07
CA ASN A 285 7.86 -13.44 12.96
C ASN A 285 6.67 -12.91 12.16
N GLY A 286 6.57 -13.32 10.89
CA GLY A 286 5.52 -12.86 9.98
C GLY A 286 4.14 -13.43 10.28
N ALA A 287 3.20 -13.08 9.41
CA ALA A 287 1.80 -13.49 9.50
C ALA A 287 1.61 -15.01 9.54
N ASN A 288 0.42 -15.43 9.98
CA ASN A 288 0.02 -16.84 10.12
C ASN A 288 0.93 -17.67 11.04
N THR A 289 1.48 -17.04 12.07
CA THR A 289 2.22 -17.66 13.16
C THR A 289 1.45 -17.46 14.47
N GLU A 290 1.72 -18.30 15.47
CA GLU A 290 1.18 -18.11 16.82
C GLU A 290 1.61 -16.77 17.40
N ASP A 291 2.87 -16.38 17.17
CA ASP A 291 3.43 -15.08 17.59
C ASP A 291 2.59 -13.91 17.10
N SER A 292 2.15 -13.92 15.83
CA SER A 292 1.37 -12.81 15.27
C SER A 292 0.00 -12.64 15.94
N ARG A 293 -0.62 -13.73 16.40
CA ARG A 293 -1.88 -13.71 17.14
C ARG A 293 -1.68 -13.20 18.56
N ILE A 294 -0.66 -13.71 19.26
CA ILE A 294 -0.36 -13.25 20.63
C ILE A 294 0.09 -11.78 20.59
N LEU A 295 0.83 -11.37 19.56
CA LEU A 295 1.19 -9.96 19.35
C LEU A 295 -0.05 -9.06 19.25
N THR A 296 -1.06 -9.46 18.48
CA THR A 296 -2.34 -8.71 18.38
C THR A 296 -3.03 -8.59 19.75
N MET A 297 -3.05 -9.66 20.54
CA MET A 297 -3.63 -9.62 21.89
C MET A 297 -2.79 -8.78 22.86
N THR A 298 -1.48 -8.84 22.75
CA THR A 298 -0.54 -8.05 23.59
C THR A 298 -0.68 -6.55 23.29
N ASP A 299 -0.81 -6.18 22.01
CA ASP A 299 -1.09 -4.80 21.59
C ASP A 299 -2.36 -4.27 22.24
N MET A 300 -3.44 -5.02 22.19
CA MET A 300 -4.72 -4.65 22.78
C MET A 300 -4.70 -4.59 24.32
N VAL A 301 -3.84 -5.38 24.99
CA VAL A 301 -3.61 -5.24 26.44
C VAL A 301 -2.87 -3.94 26.75
N LEU A 302 -1.97 -3.52 25.89
CA LEU A 302 -1.22 -2.27 26.04
C LEU A 302 -2.03 -1.04 25.66
N SER A 303 -2.75 -1.07 24.52
CA SER A 303 -3.53 0.06 24.02
C SER A 303 -4.76 -0.41 23.23
N ASN A 304 -5.95 -0.10 23.74
CA ASN A 304 -7.23 -0.40 23.08
C ASN A 304 -8.19 0.79 23.11
N SER A 305 -7.67 1.99 23.36
CA SER A 305 -8.41 3.26 23.46
C SER A 305 -9.35 3.38 24.68
N SER A 306 -9.34 2.41 25.59
CA SER A 306 -10.28 2.39 26.74
C SER A 306 -9.66 1.91 28.05
N ALA A 307 -9.09 0.70 28.05
CA ALA A 307 -8.65 0.00 29.24
C ALA A 307 -7.24 -0.60 29.08
N GLY A 308 -6.53 -0.27 28.02
CA GLY A 308 -5.14 -0.67 27.83
C GLY A 308 -4.22 0.00 28.86
N LEU A 309 -3.10 -0.63 29.16
CA LEU A 309 -2.16 -0.10 30.15
C LEU A 309 -1.64 1.28 29.79
N ILE A 310 -1.29 1.52 28.53
CA ILE A 310 -0.89 2.84 28.03
C ILE A 310 -2.04 3.84 28.17
N ASP A 311 -3.26 3.40 27.83
CA ASP A 311 -4.45 4.27 27.88
C ASP A 311 -4.74 4.75 29.29
N LEU A 312 -4.67 3.83 30.29
CA LEU A 312 -4.96 4.14 31.69
C LEU A 312 -3.80 4.83 32.39
N ASN A 313 -2.60 4.24 32.29
CA ASN A 313 -1.46 4.65 33.10
C ASN A 313 -0.71 5.85 32.54
N LEU A 314 -0.79 6.11 31.22
CA LEU A 314 -0.04 7.19 30.59
C LEU A 314 -0.97 8.29 30.04
N ASN A 315 -2.02 7.93 29.29
CA ASN A 315 -2.89 8.91 28.67
C ASN A 315 -3.92 9.50 29.64
N GLN A 316 -4.69 8.66 30.33
CA GLN A 316 -5.71 9.15 31.28
C GLN A 316 -5.10 9.79 32.52
N SER A 317 -3.96 9.26 33.01
CA SER A 317 -3.21 9.86 34.10
C SER A 317 -2.39 11.09 33.70
N GLN A 318 -2.42 11.44 32.39
CA GLN A 318 -1.72 12.61 31.84
C GLN A 318 -0.18 12.55 32.07
N GLU A 319 0.41 11.36 32.02
CA GLU A 319 1.86 11.19 32.07
C GLU A 319 2.51 11.51 30.71
N LEU A 320 1.76 11.44 29.62
CA LEU A 320 2.11 11.86 28.27
C LEU A 320 1.03 12.81 27.72
N ILE A 321 1.35 13.58 26.67
CA ILE A 321 0.30 14.26 25.87
C ILE A 321 -0.50 13.20 25.10
N GLY A 322 0.15 12.14 24.63
CA GLY A 322 -0.49 11.01 23.98
C GLY A 322 0.53 9.93 23.68
N GLY A 323 0.11 8.69 23.82
CA GLY A 323 0.93 7.51 23.50
C GLY A 323 0.05 6.33 23.16
N GLY A 324 0.65 5.34 22.51
CA GLY A 324 -0.02 4.11 22.11
C GLY A 324 0.94 3.13 21.46
N CYS A 325 0.39 2.00 21.04
CA CYS A 325 1.09 1.02 20.24
C CYS A 325 0.23 0.57 19.06
N PHE A 326 0.83 -0.12 18.12
CA PHE A 326 0.16 -0.70 16.94
C PHE A 326 0.93 -1.92 16.43
N PRO A 327 0.26 -3.03 16.11
CA PRO A 327 0.87 -4.15 15.44
C PRO A 327 0.85 -3.92 13.94
N MET A 328 1.91 -4.30 13.24
CA MET A 328 1.93 -4.38 11.79
C MET A 328 2.29 -5.81 11.39
N ILE A 329 1.27 -6.56 11.03
CA ILE A 329 1.40 -7.96 10.64
C ILE A 329 1.62 -8.02 9.13
N MET A 330 2.81 -8.46 8.70
CA MET A 330 3.18 -8.62 7.30
C MET A 330 3.61 -10.07 7.05
N LYS A 331 3.74 -10.46 5.79
CA LYS A 331 4.00 -11.86 5.43
C LYS A 331 5.31 -12.42 5.97
N ASP A 332 6.41 -11.66 5.81
CA ASP A 332 7.76 -12.18 6.10
C ASP A 332 8.18 -11.90 7.54
N TYR A 333 7.85 -10.73 8.06
CA TYR A 333 8.07 -10.29 9.44
C TYR A 333 6.91 -9.43 9.90
N SER A 334 6.74 -9.33 11.23
CA SER A 334 5.82 -8.38 11.86
C SER A 334 6.61 -7.38 12.71
N LEU A 335 5.99 -6.27 13.06
CA LEU A 335 6.53 -5.34 14.03
C LEU A 335 5.45 -4.94 15.05
N HIS A 336 5.89 -4.63 16.25
CA HIS A 336 5.10 -3.92 17.25
C HIS A 336 5.68 -2.52 17.43
N GLY A 337 4.97 -1.53 16.92
CA GLY A 337 5.34 -0.13 17.01
C GLY A 337 4.73 0.55 18.22
N PHE A 338 5.48 1.44 18.85
CA PHE A 338 5.04 2.30 19.95
C PHE A 338 5.29 3.74 19.58
N TYR A 339 4.44 4.64 20.06
CA TYR A 339 4.65 6.07 19.89
C TYR A 339 4.32 6.81 21.18
N GLY A 340 4.99 7.95 21.39
CA GLY A 340 4.72 8.81 22.53
C GLY A 340 5.09 10.27 22.26
N SER A 341 4.28 11.19 22.80
CA SER A 341 4.48 12.63 22.72
C SER A 341 4.70 13.20 24.13
N PRO A 342 5.82 13.91 24.36
CA PRO A 342 6.18 14.41 25.68
C PRO A 342 5.30 15.58 26.12
N LYS A 343 5.10 15.72 27.43
CA LYS A 343 4.58 16.93 28.04
C LYS A 343 5.61 18.08 27.95
N PRO A 344 5.20 19.34 28.10
CA PRO A 344 6.15 20.46 28.21
C PRO A 344 7.19 20.23 29.30
N GLY A 345 8.47 20.24 28.94
CA GLY A 345 9.59 20.01 29.84
C GLY A 345 9.95 18.54 30.09
N GLN A 346 9.22 17.60 29.51
CA GLN A 346 9.55 16.17 29.56
C GLN A 346 10.50 15.80 28.42
N THR A 347 11.48 14.96 28.67
CA THR A 347 12.41 14.47 27.66
C THR A 347 11.84 13.26 26.90
N LEU A 348 12.36 13.00 25.69
CA LEU A 348 11.97 11.80 24.93
C LEU A 348 12.47 10.51 25.59
N GLU A 349 13.56 10.58 26.33
CA GLU A 349 14.09 9.47 27.13
C GLU A 349 13.11 9.10 28.26
N GLU A 350 12.50 10.08 28.93
CA GLU A 350 11.44 9.84 29.92
C GLU A 350 10.20 9.22 29.26
N VAL A 351 9.84 9.64 28.06
CA VAL A 351 8.73 9.03 27.29
C VAL A 351 9.04 7.56 26.96
N LYS A 352 10.27 7.26 26.52
CA LYS A 352 10.73 5.88 26.28
C LYS A 352 10.55 5.03 27.54
N ASP A 353 11.06 5.51 28.68
CA ASP A 353 11.04 4.76 29.94
C ASP A 353 9.59 4.50 30.42
N LEU A 354 8.68 5.46 30.21
CA LEU A 354 7.25 5.28 30.47
C LEU A 354 6.62 4.20 29.61
N LEU A 355 6.91 4.17 28.29
CA LEU A 355 6.38 3.14 27.38
C LEU A 355 6.95 1.75 27.73
N LEU A 356 8.26 1.65 27.96
CA LEU A 356 8.89 0.39 28.39
C LEU A 356 8.33 -0.10 29.72
N SER A 357 8.01 0.79 30.65
CA SER A 357 7.40 0.40 31.92
C SER A 357 6.06 -0.30 31.75
N GLN A 358 5.28 0.02 30.70
CA GLN A 358 4.00 -0.65 30.43
C GLN A 358 4.21 -2.08 29.88
N ILE A 359 5.26 -2.29 29.11
CA ILE A 359 5.67 -3.64 28.68
C ILE A 359 6.06 -4.48 29.93
N GLU A 360 6.79 -3.89 30.87
CA GLU A 360 7.14 -4.55 32.13
C GLU A 360 5.91 -4.91 33.00
N GLU A 361 4.85 -4.09 32.97
CA GLU A 361 3.60 -4.43 33.62
C GLU A 361 2.90 -5.64 32.95
N VAL A 362 2.97 -5.77 31.61
CA VAL A 362 2.49 -6.96 30.90
C VAL A 362 3.30 -8.20 31.33
N LYS A 363 4.63 -8.12 31.35
CA LYS A 363 5.52 -9.24 31.77
C LYS A 363 5.24 -9.73 33.19
N LYS A 364 4.89 -8.82 34.08
CA LYS A 364 4.51 -9.15 35.49
C LYS A 364 3.07 -9.64 35.60
N GLY A 365 2.26 -9.56 34.54
CA GLY A 365 0.84 -9.87 34.56
C GLY A 365 -0.01 -8.84 35.33
N ASN A 366 0.47 -7.62 35.49
CA ASN A 366 -0.19 -6.54 36.23
C ASN A 366 -1.33 -5.89 35.40
N PHE A 367 -2.22 -6.70 34.83
CA PHE A 367 -3.45 -6.26 34.20
C PHE A 367 -4.60 -7.19 34.61
N PRO A 368 -5.86 -6.68 34.59
CA PRO A 368 -7.00 -7.45 35.10
C PRO A 368 -7.27 -8.72 34.29
N ASP A 369 -7.65 -9.81 34.95
CA ASP A 369 -7.95 -11.09 34.30
C ASP A 369 -9.11 -11.00 33.32
N TRP A 370 -10.06 -10.10 33.56
CA TRP A 370 -11.21 -9.87 32.66
C TRP A 370 -10.82 -9.20 31.34
N LEU A 371 -9.63 -8.54 31.25
CA LEU A 371 -9.23 -7.72 30.13
C LEU A 371 -9.12 -8.54 28.84
N VAL A 372 -8.55 -9.75 28.90
CA VAL A 372 -8.42 -10.64 27.74
C VAL A 372 -9.81 -10.96 27.14
N GLY A 373 -10.77 -11.32 27.98
CA GLY A 373 -12.15 -11.57 27.53
C GLY A 373 -12.85 -10.33 26.95
N ALA A 374 -12.56 -9.15 27.50
CA ALA A 374 -13.07 -7.89 26.99
C ALA A 374 -12.48 -7.56 25.61
N ILE A 375 -11.17 -7.76 25.42
CA ILE A 375 -10.48 -7.59 24.13
C ILE A 375 -11.09 -8.51 23.05
N ILE A 376 -11.30 -9.79 23.35
CA ILE A 376 -11.95 -10.72 22.42
C ILE A 376 -13.35 -10.24 22.03
N SER A 377 -14.11 -9.72 22.99
CA SER A 377 -15.45 -9.18 22.73
C SER A 377 -15.42 -7.95 21.82
N ASP A 378 -14.42 -7.08 22.01
CA ASP A 378 -14.21 -5.90 21.19
C ASP A 378 -13.74 -6.24 19.78
N LEU A 379 -12.82 -7.18 19.63
CA LEU A 379 -12.38 -7.70 18.32
C LEU A 379 -13.52 -8.34 17.54
N LYS A 380 -14.40 -9.12 18.20
CA LYS A 380 -15.62 -9.66 17.57
C LYS A 380 -16.57 -8.57 17.11
N LEU A 381 -16.79 -7.55 17.95
CA LEU A 381 -17.63 -6.43 17.57
C LEU A 381 -17.04 -5.65 16.40
N SER A 382 -15.74 -5.42 16.38
CA SER A 382 -15.03 -4.75 15.30
C SER A 382 -15.11 -5.55 14.00
N GLN A 383 -14.97 -6.88 14.07
CA GLN A 383 -15.14 -7.75 12.92
C GLN A 383 -16.57 -7.69 12.37
N ILE A 384 -17.59 -7.75 13.23
CA ILE A 384 -18.99 -7.63 12.82
C ILE A 384 -19.21 -6.31 12.08
N LYS A 385 -18.77 -5.18 12.65
CA LYS A 385 -18.86 -3.86 12.02
C LYS A 385 -18.13 -3.78 10.69
N LYS A 386 -16.93 -4.37 10.60
CA LYS A 386 -16.17 -4.45 9.34
C LYS A 386 -16.95 -5.21 8.27
N MET A 387 -17.61 -6.30 8.67
CA MET A 387 -18.40 -7.15 7.75
C MET A 387 -19.75 -6.55 7.34
N GLU A 388 -20.21 -5.45 7.95
CA GLU A 388 -21.43 -4.73 7.53
C GLU A 388 -21.23 -4.03 6.18
N SER A 389 -20.01 -3.62 5.82
CA SER A 389 -19.73 -2.90 4.58
C SER A 389 -19.20 -3.82 3.48
N ASN A 390 -19.52 -3.51 2.21
CA ASN A 390 -18.95 -4.20 1.05
C ASN A 390 -17.43 -4.06 1.00
N SER A 391 -16.90 -2.88 1.33
CA SER A 391 -15.44 -2.65 1.36
C SER A 391 -14.75 -3.46 2.45
N GLY A 392 -15.36 -3.58 3.64
CA GLY A 392 -14.84 -4.41 4.73
C GLY A 392 -14.70 -5.87 4.31
N ARG A 393 -15.77 -6.44 3.74
CA ARG A 393 -15.76 -7.84 3.25
C ARG A 393 -14.75 -8.06 2.12
N ALA A 394 -14.68 -7.13 1.16
CA ALA A 394 -13.73 -7.23 0.05
C ALA A 394 -12.27 -7.15 0.53
N ASN A 395 -12.00 -6.33 1.56
CA ASN A 395 -10.65 -6.21 2.14
C ASN A 395 -10.23 -7.47 2.90
N GLU A 396 -11.14 -8.19 3.57
CA GLU A 396 -10.81 -9.49 4.16
C GLU A 396 -10.24 -10.47 3.12
N PHE A 397 -10.81 -10.50 1.92
CA PHE A 397 -10.30 -11.33 0.83
C PHE A 397 -8.92 -10.87 0.36
N VAL A 398 -8.71 -9.55 0.25
CA VAL A 398 -7.41 -8.99 -0.11
C VAL A 398 -6.36 -9.39 0.92
N ASP A 399 -6.65 -9.24 2.22
CA ASP A 399 -5.71 -9.54 3.28
C ASP A 399 -5.34 -11.04 3.32
N ALA A 400 -6.34 -11.93 3.25
CA ALA A 400 -6.11 -13.37 3.17
C ALA A 400 -5.26 -13.76 1.94
N PHE A 401 -5.57 -13.16 0.76
CA PHE A 401 -4.82 -13.41 -0.47
C PHE A 401 -3.37 -12.94 -0.36
N ILE A 402 -3.13 -11.72 0.09
CA ILE A 402 -1.79 -11.12 0.15
C ILE A 402 -0.90 -11.84 1.17
N LEU A 403 -1.45 -12.15 2.35
CA LEU A 403 -0.72 -12.87 3.39
C LEU A 403 -0.56 -14.36 3.11
N ASP A 404 -1.17 -14.86 2.01
CA ASP A 404 -1.14 -16.26 1.61
C ASP A 404 -1.74 -17.19 2.67
N ILE A 405 -2.80 -16.71 3.31
CA ILE A 405 -3.54 -17.45 4.33
C ILE A 405 -4.74 -18.12 3.64
N PRO A 406 -4.88 -19.46 3.73
CA PRO A 406 -6.06 -20.15 3.22
C PRO A 406 -7.33 -19.56 3.83
N TRP A 407 -8.38 -19.37 2.99
CA TRP A 407 -9.58 -18.67 3.43
C TRP A 407 -10.26 -19.31 4.68
N ASN A 408 -10.24 -20.63 4.76
CA ASN A 408 -10.75 -21.35 5.93
C ASN A 408 -9.96 -21.08 7.22
N GLU A 409 -8.65 -20.87 7.12
CA GLU A 409 -7.81 -20.46 8.25
C GLU A 409 -8.08 -19.02 8.65
N HIS A 410 -8.17 -18.11 7.65
CA HIS A 410 -8.53 -16.72 7.88
C HIS A 410 -9.89 -16.57 8.59
N GLN A 411 -10.90 -17.36 8.19
CA GLN A 411 -12.20 -17.36 8.85
C GLN A 411 -12.15 -17.88 10.30
N ASN A 412 -11.19 -18.73 10.63
CA ASN A 412 -11.01 -19.28 11.97
C ASN A 412 -10.15 -18.42 12.90
N GLU A 413 -9.60 -17.30 12.39
CA GLU A 413 -8.67 -16.44 13.15
C GLU A 413 -9.25 -16.01 14.51
N MET A 414 -10.51 -15.60 14.55
CA MET A 414 -11.17 -15.22 15.80
C MET A 414 -11.24 -16.37 16.80
N ALA A 415 -11.48 -17.59 16.32
CA ALA A 415 -11.53 -18.78 17.17
C ALA A 415 -10.14 -19.18 17.70
N GLU A 416 -9.08 -18.86 16.97
CA GLU A 416 -7.71 -19.05 17.47
C GLU A 416 -7.34 -17.98 18.50
N LEU A 417 -7.73 -16.71 18.29
CA LEU A 417 -7.54 -15.63 19.26
C LEU A 417 -8.26 -15.92 20.59
N GLU A 418 -9.43 -16.54 20.56
CA GLU A 418 -10.17 -16.95 21.78
C GLU A 418 -9.45 -17.97 22.67
N LYS A 419 -8.49 -18.70 22.13
CA LYS A 419 -7.71 -19.68 22.90
C LYS A 419 -6.58 -19.03 23.68
N ILE A 420 -6.18 -17.81 23.33
CA ILE A 420 -5.05 -17.13 23.96
C ILE A 420 -5.44 -16.73 25.39
N THR A 421 -4.64 -17.13 26.32
CA THR A 421 -4.81 -16.86 27.75
C THR A 421 -3.97 -15.67 28.19
N LYS A 422 -4.26 -15.16 29.37
CA LYS A 422 -3.40 -14.17 30.04
C LYS A 422 -1.96 -14.66 30.20
N GLN A 423 -1.77 -15.97 30.49
CA GLN A 423 -0.44 -16.55 30.68
C GLN A 423 0.35 -16.56 29.36
N ASP A 424 -0.30 -16.87 28.24
CA ASP A 424 0.37 -16.87 26.93
C ASP A 424 0.89 -15.46 26.58
N ILE A 425 0.12 -14.42 26.92
CA ILE A 425 0.53 -13.02 26.73
C ILE A 425 1.74 -12.68 27.63
N ILE A 426 1.73 -13.12 28.89
CA ILE A 426 2.83 -12.90 29.85
C ILE A 426 4.09 -13.60 29.34
N ASP A 427 3.97 -14.86 28.94
CA ASP A 427 5.09 -15.68 28.48
C ASP A 427 5.69 -15.10 27.21
N PHE A 428 4.84 -14.74 26.24
CA PHE A 428 5.24 -14.07 25.02
C PHE A 428 5.96 -12.75 25.29
N ALA A 429 5.43 -11.93 26.22
CA ALA A 429 6.07 -10.66 26.56
C ALA A 429 7.45 -10.86 27.20
N ASN A 430 7.60 -11.85 28.08
CA ASN A 430 8.88 -12.16 28.71
C ASN A 430 9.92 -12.72 27.74
N GLU A 431 9.48 -13.49 26.73
CA GLU A 431 10.36 -14.11 25.76
C GLU A 431 10.82 -13.09 24.69
N ASN A 432 9.93 -12.19 24.25
CA ASN A 432 10.13 -11.43 23.05
C ASN A 432 10.51 -9.95 23.26
N TYR A 433 10.19 -9.34 24.40
CA TYR A 433 10.60 -7.97 24.69
C TYR A 433 11.76 -7.98 25.68
N SER A 434 12.95 -7.62 25.23
CA SER A 434 14.12 -7.43 26.09
C SER A 434 14.53 -5.97 26.15
N ASP A 435 15.44 -5.64 27.08
CA ASP A 435 15.90 -4.25 27.27
C ASP A 435 16.79 -3.73 26.13
N ASN A 436 17.09 -4.57 25.14
CA ASN A 436 18.06 -4.24 24.09
C ASN A 436 17.70 -4.75 22.68
N ASN A 437 16.49 -5.31 22.45
CA ASN A 437 16.12 -5.88 21.16
C ASN A 437 15.13 -5.00 20.37
N TYR A 438 15.24 -3.69 20.47
CA TYR A 438 14.34 -2.75 19.82
C TYR A 438 15.09 -1.63 19.11
N VAL A 439 14.35 -0.97 18.22
CA VAL A 439 14.76 0.26 17.53
C VAL A 439 14.00 1.43 18.13
N ILE A 440 14.66 2.57 18.27
CA ILE A 440 14.04 3.80 18.74
C ILE A 440 14.39 4.97 17.84
N VAL A 441 13.40 5.77 17.50
CA VAL A 441 13.52 6.96 16.67
C VAL A 441 13.06 8.17 17.46
N TYR A 442 14.00 9.06 17.77
CA TYR A 442 13.73 10.34 18.43
C TYR A 442 13.49 11.41 17.38
N LYS A 443 12.29 11.95 17.32
CA LYS A 443 12.01 13.13 16.50
C LYS A 443 12.29 14.39 17.31
N ARG A 444 13.28 15.15 16.87
CA ARG A 444 13.67 16.44 17.47
C ARG A 444 13.11 17.60 16.67
N THR A 445 12.73 18.69 17.36
CA THR A 445 12.28 19.91 16.69
C THR A 445 13.47 20.71 16.20
N GLY A 446 13.51 21.02 14.91
CA GLY A 446 14.58 21.77 14.27
C GLY A 446 14.57 21.65 12.76
N GLU A 447 15.52 22.34 12.13
CA GLU A 447 15.73 22.22 10.67
C GLU A 447 16.49 20.93 10.37
N ASP A 448 15.98 20.15 9.43
CA ASP A 448 16.70 18.99 8.91
C ASP A 448 17.63 19.41 7.79
N THR A 449 18.93 19.53 8.12
CA THR A 449 19.97 19.89 7.15
C THR A 449 20.56 18.71 6.39
N SER A 450 20.15 17.47 6.73
CA SER A 450 20.66 16.25 6.13
C SER A 450 19.92 15.86 4.85
N ILE A 451 18.71 16.36 4.64
CA ILE A 451 17.90 16.01 3.49
C ILE A 451 18.28 16.89 2.30
N PRO A 452 18.86 16.32 1.24
CA PRO A 452 19.07 17.07 0.02
C PRO A 452 17.68 17.37 -0.59
N LYS A 453 17.40 18.65 -0.86
CA LYS A 453 16.26 19.00 -1.71
C LYS A 453 16.40 18.25 -3.03
N VAL A 454 15.36 17.50 -3.38
CA VAL A 454 15.32 16.86 -4.69
C VAL A 454 14.98 17.94 -5.70
N GLU A 455 16.02 18.48 -6.37
CA GLU A 455 15.79 19.36 -7.50
C GLU A 455 15.04 18.58 -8.58
N LYS A 456 13.87 19.07 -8.90
CA LYS A 456 13.01 18.55 -9.95
C LYS A 456 13.67 18.82 -11.31
N PRO A 457 13.81 17.81 -12.16
CA PRO A 457 14.29 18.07 -13.52
C PRO A 457 13.28 18.94 -14.26
N ILE A 458 13.78 19.75 -15.19
CA ILE A 458 12.91 20.56 -16.03
C ILE A 458 12.13 19.63 -16.97
N ILE A 459 10.81 19.64 -16.83
CA ILE A 459 9.87 18.92 -17.70
C ILE A 459 8.97 19.97 -18.36
N THR A 460 8.96 19.98 -19.68
CA THR A 460 8.12 20.90 -20.44
C THR A 460 6.65 20.49 -20.29
N PRO A 461 5.77 21.40 -19.80
CA PRO A 461 4.34 21.10 -19.75
C PRO A 461 3.77 20.73 -21.10
N VAL A 462 3.07 19.60 -21.16
CA VAL A 462 2.45 19.13 -22.41
C VAL A 462 0.96 19.46 -22.43
N SER A 463 0.46 19.86 -23.61
CA SER A 463 -0.98 19.98 -23.84
C SER A 463 -1.51 18.59 -24.17
N VAL A 464 -2.29 18.01 -23.26
CA VAL A 464 -2.94 16.71 -23.48
C VAL A 464 -4.38 16.89 -23.92
N ASN A 465 -4.82 16.03 -24.82
CA ASN A 465 -6.21 15.99 -25.26
C ASN A 465 -7.09 15.41 -24.13
N ARG A 466 -8.15 16.13 -23.78
CA ARG A 466 -9.13 15.72 -22.76
C ARG A 466 -10.54 15.61 -23.31
N GLU A 467 -10.77 15.96 -24.56
CA GLU A 467 -12.10 16.08 -25.15
C GLU A 467 -12.45 14.87 -26.03
N ASP A 468 -11.48 14.37 -26.78
CA ASP A 468 -11.69 13.21 -27.64
C ASP A 468 -11.86 11.92 -26.83
N GLN A 469 -12.35 10.89 -27.51
CA GLN A 469 -12.69 9.59 -26.95
C GLN A 469 -12.20 8.50 -27.91
N SER A 470 -11.68 7.40 -27.33
CA SER A 470 -11.36 6.21 -28.11
C SER A 470 -12.63 5.46 -28.54
N ASP A 471 -12.52 4.64 -29.57
CA ASP A 471 -13.59 3.74 -30.00
C ASP A 471 -13.99 2.76 -28.87
N PHE A 472 -13.04 2.40 -28.02
CA PHE A 472 -13.29 1.54 -26.85
C PHE A 472 -14.25 2.21 -25.85
N LEU A 473 -13.99 3.48 -25.49
CA LEU A 473 -14.87 4.23 -24.59
C LEU A 473 -16.27 4.39 -25.20
N VAL A 474 -16.35 4.75 -26.48
CA VAL A 474 -17.64 4.89 -27.19
C VAL A 474 -18.40 3.56 -27.15
N SER A 475 -17.76 2.47 -27.55
CA SER A 475 -18.34 1.13 -27.51
C SER A 475 -18.84 0.74 -26.11
N LEU A 476 -18.02 0.96 -25.07
CA LEU A 476 -18.37 0.65 -23.69
C LEU A 476 -19.58 1.47 -23.21
N SER A 477 -19.68 2.72 -23.62
CA SER A 477 -20.79 3.61 -23.24
C SER A 477 -22.12 3.18 -23.87
N GLU A 478 -22.09 2.69 -25.13
CA GLU A 478 -23.27 2.26 -25.88
C GLU A 478 -23.77 0.87 -25.49
N GLU A 479 -22.98 0.07 -24.80
CA GLU A 479 -23.41 -1.24 -24.32
C GLU A 479 -24.62 -1.12 -23.37
N LYS A 480 -25.67 -1.88 -23.66
CA LYS A 480 -26.87 -1.89 -22.82
C LYS A 480 -26.61 -2.67 -21.54
N VAL A 481 -27.08 -2.13 -20.45
CA VAL A 481 -27.09 -2.79 -19.12
C VAL A 481 -28.52 -3.07 -18.70
N LYS A 482 -28.68 -4.00 -17.77
CA LYS A 482 -29.98 -4.29 -17.16
C LYS A 482 -30.40 -3.09 -16.30
N ASP A 483 -31.63 -2.61 -16.50
CA ASP A 483 -32.17 -1.55 -15.66
C ASP A 483 -32.32 -2.05 -14.21
N ILE A 484 -31.97 -1.17 -13.26
CA ILE A 484 -32.26 -1.38 -11.84
C ILE A 484 -33.56 -0.62 -11.53
N GLU A 485 -34.60 -1.38 -11.16
CA GLU A 485 -35.86 -0.78 -10.72
C GLU A 485 -35.63 0.00 -9.42
N PRO A 486 -35.97 1.29 -9.38
CA PRO A 486 -35.81 2.07 -8.18
C PRO A 486 -36.82 1.63 -7.12
N VAL A 487 -36.31 1.26 -5.94
CA VAL A 487 -37.16 0.96 -4.77
C VAL A 487 -37.51 2.28 -4.09
N PHE A 488 -38.72 2.75 -4.28
CA PHE A 488 -39.24 3.89 -3.52
C PHE A 488 -39.75 3.43 -2.17
N LEU A 489 -39.14 3.94 -1.10
CA LEU A 489 -39.71 3.78 0.23
C LEU A 489 -40.98 4.65 0.33
N ASN A 490 -42.12 4.02 0.46
CA ASN A 490 -43.34 4.71 0.84
C ASN A 490 -43.26 5.01 2.35
N PHE A 491 -43.07 6.28 2.70
CA PHE A 491 -43.15 6.76 4.06
C PHE A 491 -44.61 7.00 4.49
#